data_ad034d1931e949ed024f5c837cb9ad6b
#
_entry.id   ad034d1931e949ed024f5c837cb9ad6b
#
_cell.length_a   1.000
_cell.length_b   1.000
_cell.length_c   1.000
_cell.angle_alpha   90.00
_cell.angle_beta   90.00
_cell.angle_gamma   90.00
#
_symmetry.space_group_name_H-M   'P 1'
#
loop_
_entity.id
_entity.type
_entity.pdbx_description
1 polymer ?
#
loop_
_entity_poly.entity_id
_entity_poly.type
_entity_poly.pdbx_seq_one_letter_code
_entity_poly.pdbx_strand_id
1 'polypeptide(L)'
;MSKCKVIALANQKGGTGKTTTAVNLGIGLANEGKRVLLVDADPQGDLTTSLGWADQDNLSVTLATQMEKIIRDEPMEAGEGILYHDEGVDLIPANIELSGMEIMLVNAMSREFTMKSYLSGLKKDYDYILIDCMPSLGMLTINALAAADSVIVPVQAHYLPLKGMTQLMKTIGKVQRQINPGLKVDGVLLTLADMRTNLARATADNLRQNYGRVIKVYQTVIPVAVKAAETSAAGQSIYSYDKNGAAAKAYGAFTREVIRSGERNKNAASLSR
;
A
#
# COMPACT_ATOMS: atom_id res chain seq x y z
N MET A 1 -5.20 20.70 -11.78
CA MET A 1 -4.44 19.94 -10.75
C MET A 1 -4.59 18.45 -11.00
N SER A 2 -3.51 17.66 -10.94
CA SER A 2 -3.59 16.20 -11.05
C SER A 2 -4.41 15.68 -9.88
N LYS A 3 -5.40 14.81 -10.14
CA LYS A 3 -6.19 14.19 -9.07
C LYS A 3 -5.28 13.24 -8.28
N CYS A 4 -5.23 13.36 -6.95
CA CYS A 4 -4.51 12.45 -6.06
C CYS A 4 -4.91 11.00 -6.34
N LYS A 5 -3.96 10.07 -6.39
CA LYS A 5 -4.21 8.64 -6.56
C LYS A 5 -3.97 7.91 -5.24
N VAL A 6 -5.00 7.27 -4.72
CA VAL A 6 -4.92 6.43 -3.51
C VAL A 6 -4.74 4.97 -3.92
N ILE A 7 -3.66 4.34 -3.44
CA ILE A 7 -3.31 2.95 -3.76
C ILE A 7 -3.21 2.16 -2.45
N ALA A 8 -3.99 1.09 -2.32
CA ALA A 8 -3.83 0.13 -1.23
C ALA A 8 -2.84 -0.98 -1.64
N LEU A 9 -1.91 -1.30 -0.74
CA LEU A 9 -1.05 -2.48 -0.87
C LEU A 9 -1.65 -3.58 0.01
N ALA A 10 -2.30 -4.57 -0.59
CA ALA A 10 -3.07 -5.56 0.14
C ALA A 10 -2.72 -7.00 -0.26
N ASN A 11 -2.54 -7.85 0.74
CA ASN A 11 -2.50 -9.31 0.60
C ASN A 11 -2.82 -9.94 1.96
N GLN A 12 -3.68 -10.96 1.96
CA GLN A 12 -4.05 -11.70 3.16
C GLN A 12 -2.85 -12.46 3.78
N LYS A 13 -1.85 -12.81 2.97
CA LYS A 13 -0.67 -13.51 3.45
C LYS A 13 0.34 -12.51 4.05
N GLY A 14 0.86 -12.81 5.26
CA GLY A 14 1.97 -12.10 5.87
C GLY A 14 3.29 -12.34 5.11
N GLY A 15 4.26 -11.44 5.27
CA GLY A 15 5.60 -11.57 4.69
C GLY A 15 5.67 -11.49 3.16
N THR A 16 4.66 -10.95 2.49
CA THR A 16 4.67 -10.79 1.02
C THR A 16 5.37 -9.54 0.54
N GLY A 17 5.98 -8.77 1.44
CA GLY A 17 6.68 -7.52 1.12
C GLY A 17 5.75 -6.34 0.89
N LYS A 18 4.55 -6.29 1.50
CA LYS A 18 3.64 -5.14 1.44
C LYS A 18 4.32 -3.88 1.96
N THR A 19 4.74 -3.89 3.22
CA THR A 19 5.41 -2.78 3.91
C THR A 19 6.68 -2.34 3.17
N THR A 20 7.55 -3.28 2.82
CA THR A 20 8.77 -2.98 2.04
C THR A 20 8.43 -2.35 0.69
N THR A 21 7.33 -2.78 0.06
CA THR A 21 6.85 -2.17 -1.19
C THR A 21 6.25 -0.79 -0.95
N ALA A 22 5.50 -0.57 0.14
CA ALA A 22 4.96 0.74 0.50
C ALA A 22 6.07 1.78 0.68
N VAL A 23 7.09 1.46 1.49
CA VAL A 23 8.27 2.31 1.71
C VAL A 23 8.96 2.64 0.38
N ASN A 24 9.37 1.61 -0.36
CA ASN A 24 10.22 1.80 -1.53
C ASN A 24 9.47 2.33 -2.76
N LEU A 25 8.16 2.04 -2.91
CA LEU A 25 7.33 2.69 -3.92
C LEU A 25 7.09 4.15 -3.55
N GLY A 26 6.79 4.44 -2.28
CA GLY A 26 6.55 5.81 -1.81
C GLY A 26 7.76 6.71 -2.03
N ILE A 27 8.92 6.30 -1.53
CA ILE A 27 10.17 7.06 -1.70
C ILE A 27 10.59 7.09 -3.18
N GLY A 28 10.36 6.01 -3.93
CA GLY A 28 10.59 6.00 -5.37
C GLY A 28 9.73 7.03 -6.11
N LEU A 29 8.46 7.20 -5.72
CA LEU A 29 7.57 8.24 -6.25
C LEU A 29 8.04 9.65 -5.86
N ALA A 30 8.50 9.85 -4.61
CA ALA A 30 9.08 11.10 -4.16
C ALA A 30 10.34 11.47 -4.96
N ASN A 31 11.21 10.51 -5.24
CA ASN A 31 12.38 10.68 -6.09
C ASN A 31 12.02 11.06 -7.55
N GLU A 32 10.82 10.73 -8.01
CA GLU A 32 10.26 11.16 -9.31
C GLU A 32 9.45 12.48 -9.19
N GLY A 33 9.65 13.23 -8.09
CA GLY A 33 9.07 14.55 -7.86
C GLY A 33 7.58 14.56 -7.50
N LYS A 34 7.04 13.47 -6.96
CA LYS A 34 5.65 13.38 -6.49
C LYS A 34 5.56 13.66 -5.00
N ARG A 35 4.51 14.35 -4.57
CA ARG A 35 4.16 14.49 -3.15
C ARG A 35 3.45 13.22 -2.71
N VAL A 36 3.98 12.53 -1.72
CA VAL A 36 3.54 11.18 -1.32
C VAL A 36 3.23 11.14 0.17
N LEU A 37 2.04 10.63 0.50
CA LEU A 37 1.65 10.26 1.84
C LEU A 37 1.62 8.73 1.96
N LEU A 38 2.31 8.20 2.94
CA LEU A 38 2.23 6.81 3.36
C LEU A 38 1.25 6.71 4.54
N VAL A 39 0.43 5.68 4.55
CA VAL A 39 -0.54 5.41 5.63
C VAL A 39 -0.29 4.01 6.14
N ASP A 40 0.12 3.92 7.39
CA ASP A 40 0.28 2.65 8.08
C ASP A 40 -1.10 2.17 8.57
N ALA A 41 -1.63 1.11 7.96
CA ALA A 41 -2.93 0.52 8.33
C ALA A 41 -2.76 -0.90 8.88
N ASP A 42 -1.60 -1.16 9.51
CA ASP A 42 -1.31 -2.38 10.25
C ASP A 42 -1.07 -2.03 11.74
N PRO A 43 -1.79 -2.63 12.71
CA PRO A 43 -1.55 -2.43 14.14
C PRO A 43 -0.13 -2.79 14.60
N GLN A 44 0.62 -3.56 13.81
CA GLN A 44 2.01 -3.87 14.12
C GLN A 44 2.94 -2.66 13.91
N GLY A 45 2.52 -1.64 13.15
CA GLY A 45 3.27 -0.42 12.92
C GLY A 45 4.57 -0.64 12.13
N ASP A 46 4.62 -1.70 11.33
CA ASP A 46 5.83 -2.07 10.59
C ASP A 46 6.28 -1.01 9.60
N LEU A 47 5.34 -0.28 8.97
CA LEU A 47 5.66 0.83 8.07
C LEU A 47 6.25 2.01 8.86
N THR A 48 5.65 2.31 10.00
CA THR A 48 6.08 3.37 10.93
C THR A 48 7.51 3.12 11.39
N THR A 49 7.77 1.91 11.88
CA THR A 49 9.13 1.49 12.32
C THR A 49 10.12 1.49 11.16
N SER A 50 9.72 1.01 9.98
CA SER A 50 10.58 0.95 8.78
C SER A 50 11.01 2.33 8.26
N LEU A 51 10.33 3.39 8.68
CA LEU A 51 10.67 4.78 8.39
C LEU A 51 11.35 5.50 9.57
N GLY A 52 11.84 4.75 10.57
CA GLY A 52 12.69 5.28 11.65
C GLY A 52 11.97 5.63 12.95
N TRP A 53 10.64 5.54 13.03
CA TRP A 53 9.90 5.76 14.27
C TRP A 53 9.79 4.46 15.07
N ALA A 54 10.92 4.06 15.71
CA ALA A 54 11.01 2.79 16.44
C ALA A 54 10.15 2.74 17.72
N ASP A 55 9.88 3.88 18.35
CA ASP A 55 9.05 4.02 19.55
C ASP A 55 7.62 4.44 19.20
N GLN A 56 6.99 3.68 18.31
CA GLN A 56 5.67 3.99 17.76
C GLN A 56 4.55 3.99 18.81
N ASP A 57 4.69 3.21 19.88
CA ASP A 57 3.66 3.11 20.93
C ASP A 57 3.56 4.39 21.80
N ASN A 58 4.56 5.25 21.77
CA ASN A 58 4.55 6.56 22.40
C ASN A 58 4.07 7.70 21.48
N LEU A 59 3.66 7.41 20.26
CA LEU A 59 3.07 8.41 19.35
C LEU A 59 1.65 8.73 19.80
N SER A 60 1.39 9.99 20.17
CA SER A 60 0.09 10.46 20.65
C SER A 60 -0.96 10.60 19.54
N VAL A 61 -0.53 10.75 18.29
CA VAL A 61 -1.42 10.91 17.14
C VAL A 61 -1.07 9.90 16.07
N THR A 62 -2.02 9.02 15.78
CA THR A 62 -1.87 7.87 14.88
C THR A 62 -3.10 7.75 13.98
N LEU A 63 -3.09 6.82 13.02
CA LEU A 63 -4.27 6.51 12.21
C LEU A 63 -5.48 6.14 13.09
N ALA A 64 -5.25 5.44 14.21
CA ALA A 64 -6.32 5.07 15.15
C ALA A 64 -7.00 6.31 15.72
N THR A 65 -6.24 7.26 16.26
CA THR A 65 -6.79 8.49 16.85
C THR A 65 -7.52 9.35 15.81
N GLN A 66 -7.01 9.42 14.58
CA GLN A 66 -7.67 10.18 13.52
C GLN A 66 -8.98 9.52 13.04
N MET A 67 -9.01 8.20 12.94
CA MET A 67 -10.25 7.47 12.62
C MET A 67 -11.28 7.58 13.75
N GLU A 68 -10.85 7.58 15.00
CA GLU A 68 -11.72 7.78 16.16
C GLU A 68 -12.38 9.17 16.14
N LYS A 69 -11.64 10.24 15.84
CA LYS A 69 -12.19 11.59 15.65
C LYS A 69 -13.27 11.62 14.57
N ILE A 70 -13.06 10.93 13.45
CA ILE A 70 -14.10 10.82 12.39
C ILE A 70 -15.35 10.12 12.91
N ILE A 71 -15.22 9.04 13.68
CA ILE A 71 -16.36 8.29 14.23
C ILE A 71 -17.16 9.15 15.22
N ARG A 72 -16.47 10.02 15.99
CA ARG A 72 -17.06 10.88 17.01
C ARG A 72 -17.49 12.25 16.50
N ASP A 73 -17.34 12.53 15.20
CA ASP A 73 -17.58 13.85 14.59
C ASP A 73 -16.77 14.97 15.30
N GLU A 74 -15.56 14.64 15.77
CA GLU A 74 -14.66 15.60 16.40
C GLU A 74 -13.88 16.42 15.35
N PRO A 75 -13.54 17.70 15.65
CA PRO A 75 -12.75 18.53 14.75
C PRO A 75 -11.33 17.97 14.60
N MET A 76 -10.78 18.08 13.39
CA MET A 76 -9.40 17.71 13.07
C MET A 76 -8.60 18.96 12.69
N GLU A 77 -7.38 19.06 13.18
CA GLU A 77 -6.45 20.09 12.75
C GLU A 77 -5.74 19.72 11.45
N ALA A 78 -5.43 20.73 10.63
CA ALA A 78 -4.74 20.50 9.37
C ALA A 78 -3.32 19.98 9.61
N GLY A 79 -3.00 18.80 9.05
CA GLY A 79 -1.70 18.17 9.19
C GLY A 79 -1.47 17.44 10.53
N GLU A 80 -2.49 17.33 11.37
CA GLU A 80 -2.39 16.61 12.64
C GLU A 80 -2.03 15.15 12.41
N GLY A 81 -0.98 14.66 13.09
CA GLY A 81 -0.51 13.28 13.01
C GLY A 81 0.30 12.95 11.77
N ILE A 82 0.65 13.94 10.94
CA ILE A 82 1.55 13.72 9.81
C ILE A 82 3.00 13.84 10.27
N LEU A 83 3.78 12.79 10.06
CA LEU A 83 5.21 12.73 10.29
C LEU A 83 5.95 12.95 8.97
N TYR A 84 7.04 13.69 9.00
CA TYR A 84 7.83 14.05 7.81
C TYR A 84 9.13 13.26 7.79
N HIS A 85 9.37 12.51 6.71
CA HIS A 85 10.58 11.69 6.55
C HIS A 85 11.58 12.37 5.64
N ASP A 86 12.89 12.30 5.98
CA ASP A 86 13.99 12.96 5.27
C ASP A 86 14.11 12.55 3.78
N GLU A 87 13.63 11.37 3.40
CA GLU A 87 13.59 10.92 2.00
C GLU A 87 12.35 11.44 1.22
N GLY A 88 11.68 12.48 1.72
CA GLY A 88 10.66 13.25 0.98
C GLY A 88 9.28 12.61 0.90
N VAL A 89 8.94 11.75 1.85
CA VAL A 89 7.59 11.22 2.03
C VAL A 89 7.02 11.64 3.38
N ASP A 90 5.71 11.77 3.46
CA ASP A 90 4.98 11.99 4.69
C ASP A 90 4.32 10.68 5.15
N LEU A 91 4.10 10.53 6.45
CA LEU A 91 3.56 9.32 7.07
C LEU A 91 2.41 9.63 8.04
N ILE A 92 1.30 8.91 7.92
CA ILE A 92 0.35 8.70 9.00
C ILE A 92 0.76 7.41 9.71
N PRO A 93 1.25 7.49 10.96
CA PRO A 93 1.76 6.34 11.69
C PRO A 93 0.63 5.46 12.24
N ALA A 94 0.97 4.21 12.56
CA ALA A 94 0.14 3.32 13.37
C ALA A 94 0.91 2.76 14.56
N ASN A 95 0.15 2.30 15.52
CA ASN A 95 0.62 1.54 16.67
C ASN A 95 -0.44 0.49 17.07
N ILE A 96 -0.22 -0.19 18.19
CA ILE A 96 -1.10 -1.26 18.68
C ILE A 96 -2.54 -0.81 18.93
N GLU A 97 -2.79 0.49 19.20
CA GLU A 97 -4.13 1.03 19.42
C GLU A 97 -5.04 0.84 18.20
N LEU A 98 -4.47 0.76 16.99
CA LEU A 98 -5.24 0.48 15.77
C LEU A 98 -5.96 -0.88 15.83
N SER A 99 -5.52 -1.83 16.67
CA SER A 99 -6.25 -3.09 16.91
C SER A 99 -7.63 -2.84 17.53
N GLY A 100 -7.76 -1.82 18.38
CA GLY A 100 -9.04 -1.44 18.99
C GLY A 100 -10.03 -0.87 17.98
N MET A 101 -9.53 -0.32 16.88
CA MET A 101 -10.36 0.26 15.82
C MET A 101 -11.22 -0.80 15.10
N GLU A 102 -10.73 -2.06 14.98
CA GLU A 102 -11.55 -3.17 14.43
C GLU A 102 -12.85 -3.36 15.24
N ILE A 103 -12.77 -3.23 16.57
CA ILE A 103 -13.94 -3.37 17.47
C ILE A 103 -14.83 -2.12 17.39
N MET A 104 -14.22 -0.93 17.41
CA MET A 104 -14.94 0.35 17.36
C MET A 104 -15.75 0.49 16.06
N LEU A 105 -15.17 0.11 14.94
CA LEU A 105 -15.83 0.13 13.63
C LEU A 105 -17.06 -0.79 13.56
N VAL A 106 -17.16 -1.86 14.36
CA VAL A 106 -18.34 -2.74 14.34
C VAL A 106 -19.63 -1.99 14.62
N ASN A 107 -19.57 -1.01 15.55
CA ASN A 107 -20.74 -0.24 16.00
C ASN A 107 -20.84 1.15 15.35
N ALA A 108 -19.86 1.55 14.53
CA ALA A 108 -19.86 2.86 13.89
C ALA A 108 -20.83 2.94 12.68
N MET A 109 -21.50 4.08 12.54
CA MET A 109 -22.25 4.37 11.32
C MET A 109 -21.29 4.56 10.14
N SER A 110 -21.69 4.09 8.95
CA SER A 110 -20.84 4.19 7.74
C SER A 110 -19.42 3.68 7.92
N ARG A 111 -19.24 2.70 8.76
CA ARG A 111 -17.98 2.13 9.26
C ARG A 111 -16.96 1.77 8.18
N GLU A 112 -17.42 1.47 6.96
CA GLU A 112 -16.56 1.15 5.83
C GLU A 112 -15.87 2.40 5.22
N PHE A 113 -16.37 3.59 5.55
CA PHE A 113 -15.93 4.85 4.94
C PHE A 113 -15.11 5.74 5.88
N THR A 114 -14.84 5.34 7.12
CA THR A 114 -14.15 6.15 8.13
C THR A 114 -12.76 6.60 7.63
N MET A 115 -11.93 5.69 7.14
CA MET A 115 -10.63 6.03 6.56
C MET A 115 -10.76 6.89 5.30
N LYS A 116 -11.76 6.62 4.45
CA LYS A 116 -12.04 7.44 3.26
C LYS A 116 -12.37 8.87 3.62
N SER A 117 -13.20 9.08 4.65
CA SER A 117 -13.56 10.40 5.16
C SER A 117 -12.34 11.16 5.64
N TYR A 118 -11.48 10.53 6.44
CA TYR A 118 -10.23 11.09 6.89
C TYR A 118 -9.31 11.49 5.72
N LEU A 119 -9.00 10.57 4.84
CA LEU A 119 -8.07 10.80 3.72
C LEU A 119 -8.60 11.81 2.70
N SER A 120 -9.92 12.03 2.61
CA SER A 120 -10.50 12.96 1.64
C SER A 120 -10.03 14.40 1.85
N GLY A 121 -9.80 14.81 3.10
CA GLY A 121 -9.26 16.13 3.44
C GLY A 121 -7.80 16.33 3.01
N LEU A 122 -7.03 15.25 2.93
CA LEU A 122 -5.60 15.26 2.64
C LEU A 122 -5.28 15.18 1.12
N LYS A 123 -6.22 14.69 0.30
CA LYS A 123 -5.99 14.46 -1.15
C LYS A 123 -5.53 15.68 -1.94
N LYS A 124 -5.83 16.89 -1.48
CA LYS A 124 -5.43 18.15 -2.15
C LYS A 124 -3.92 18.42 -2.08
N ASP A 125 -3.26 17.87 -1.07
CA ASP A 125 -1.87 18.14 -0.74
C ASP A 125 -0.91 17.12 -1.34
N TYR A 126 -1.42 15.96 -1.82
CA TYR A 126 -0.62 14.84 -2.32
C TYR A 126 -0.98 14.45 -3.76
N ASP A 127 0.01 13.90 -4.46
CA ASP A 127 -0.17 13.30 -5.78
C ASP A 127 -0.48 11.80 -5.65
N TYR A 128 0.08 11.15 -4.59
CA TYR A 128 -0.17 9.76 -4.23
C TYR A 128 -0.38 9.60 -2.73
N ILE A 129 -1.31 8.73 -2.36
CA ILE A 129 -1.47 8.19 -1.00
C ILE A 129 -1.32 6.68 -1.11
N LEU A 130 -0.38 6.08 -0.40
CA LEU A 130 -0.18 4.63 -0.36
C LEU A 130 -0.61 4.11 1.01
N ILE A 131 -1.52 3.14 1.04
CA ILE A 131 -2.01 2.52 2.27
C ILE A 131 -1.39 1.13 2.40
N ASP A 132 -0.56 0.93 3.42
CA ASP A 132 -0.01 -0.39 3.77
C ASP A 132 -1.02 -1.16 4.63
N CYS A 133 -1.62 -2.20 4.07
CA CYS A 133 -2.69 -2.95 4.74
C CYS A 133 -2.13 -4.11 5.56
N MET A 134 -2.72 -4.35 6.73
CA MET A 134 -2.46 -5.55 7.53
C MET A 134 -2.76 -6.85 6.73
N PRO A 135 -2.15 -8.00 7.12
CA PRO A 135 -2.37 -9.29 6.44
C PRO A 135 -3.71 -9.93 6.87
N SER A 136 -4.80 -9.21 6.72
CA SER A 136 -6.15 -9.67 7.04
C SER A 136 -7.17 -9.15 6.03
N LEU A 137 -8.39 -9.61 6.11
CA LEU A 137 -9.54 -9.10 5.34
C LEU A 137 -10.60 -8.51 6.28
N GLY A 138 -10.18 -7.99 7.43
CA GLY A 138 -11.01 -7.33 8.44
C GLY A 138 -11.47 -5.94 8.05
N MET A 139 -12.07 -5.23 9.00
CA MET A 139 -12.67 -3.91 8.77
C MET A 139 -11.65 -2.84 8.37
N LEU A 140 -10.42 -2.89 8.90
CA LEU A 140 -9.35 -1.97 8.49
C LEU A 140 -8.99 -2.14 7.01
N THR A 141 -8.85 -3.39 6.55
CA THR A 141 -8.60 -3.65 5.12
C THR A 141 -9.78 -3.23 4.25
N ILE A 142 -11.03 -3.44 4.69
CA ILE A 142 -12.22 -2.94 3.98
C ILE A 142 -12.20 -1.42 3.89
N ASN A 143 -11.84 -0.71 4.96
CA ASN A 143 -11.68 0.74 5.00
C ASN A 143 -10.61 1.22 4.01
N ALA A 144 -9.46 0.56 3.97
CA ALA A 144 -8.40 0.87 3.00
C ALA A 144 -8.89 0.69 1.56
N LEU A 145 -9.60 -0.40 1.25
CA LEU A 145 -10.17 -0.67 -0.07
C LEU A 145 -11.31 0.32 -0.42
N ALA A 146 -12.09 0.76 0.56
CA ALA A 146 -13.14 1.77 0.37
C ALA A 146 -12.56 3.16 0.04
N ALA A 147 -11.40 3.49 0.61
CA ALA A 147 -10.69 4.74 0.40
C ALA A 147 -9.86 4.75 -0.90
N ALA A 148 -9.40 3.58 -1.36
CA ALA A 148 -8.48 3.45 -2.48
C ALA A 148 -9.15 3.62 -3.85
N ASP A 149 -8.39 4.20 -4.80
CA ASP A 149 -8.73 4.19 -6.22
C ASP A 149 -8.29 2.87 -6.87
N SER A 150 -7.21 2.26 -6.33
CA SER A 150 -6.71 0.99 -6.85
C SER A 150 -5.93 0.18 -5.81
N VAL A 151 -5.73 -1.11 -6.12
CA VAL A 151 -5.00 -2.07 -5.28
C VAL A 151 -3.81 -2.62 -6.05
N ILE A 152 -2.64 -2.62 -5.43
CA ILE A 152 -1.47 -3.40 -5.83
C ILE A 152 -1.38 -4.60 -4.90
N VAL A 153 -1.17 -5.79 -5.47
CA VAL A 153 -1.11 -7.05 -4.72
C VAL A 153 0.32 -7.61 -4.78
N PRO A 154 1.14 -7.37 -3.74
CA PRO A 154 2.45 -8.02 -3.64
C PRO A 154 2.28 -9.52 -3.36
N VAL A 155 2.98 -10.37 -4.13
CA VAL A 155 2.88 -11.83 -4.06
C VAL A 155 4.29 -12.43 -4.12
N GLN A 156 4.63 -13.28 -3.15
CA GLN A 156 5.90 -14.02 -3.19
C GLN A 156 5.93 -15.02 -4.34
N ALA A 157 7.07 -15.12 -5.01
CA ALA A 157 7.31 -16.12 -6.07
C ALA A 157 7.61 -17.52 -5.50
N HIS A 158 6.83 -17.96 -4.49
CA HIS A 158 6.93 -19.29 -3.87
C HIS A 158 5.70 -20.13 -4.17
N TYR A 159 5.78 -21.44 -3.84
CA TYR A 159 4.69 -22.39 -4.05
C TYR A 159 3.39 -21.93 -3.36
N LEU A 160 2.26 -21.90 -4.11
CA LEU A 160 0.88 -21.58 -3.69
C LEU A 160 0.55 -20.11 -3.30
N PRO A 161 0.82 -19.10 -4.13
CA PRO A 161 0.20 -17.79 -3.91
C PRO A 161 -1.30 -17.76 -4.22
N LEU A 162 -1.82 -18.77 -4.93
CA LEU A 162 -3.13 -18.76 -5.58
C LEU A 162 -4.32 -18.73 -4.62
N LYS A 163 -4.26 -19.45 -3.48
CA LYS A 163 -5.41 -19.54 -2.56
C LYS A 163 -5.68 -18.21 -1.83
N GLY A 164 -4.64 -17.57 -1.30
CA GLY A 164 -4.76 -16.27 -0.64
C GLY A 164 -5.15 -15.16 -1.61
N MET A 165 -4.61 -15.18 -2.83
CA MET A 165 -4.97 -14.21 -3.86
C MET A 165 -6.44 -14.38 -4.29
N THR A 166 -6.95 -15.60 -4.44
CA THR A 166 -8.36 -15.86 -4.78
C THR A 166 -9.30 -15.29 -3.71
N GLN A 167 -8.97 -15.43 -2.43
CA GLN A 167 -9.77 -14.90 -1.34
C GLN A 167 -9.76 -13.36 -1.34
N LEU A 168 -8.59 -12.75 -1.52
CA LEU A 168 -8.46 -11.29 -1.66
C LEU A 168 -9.27 -10.78 -2.85
N MET A 169 -9.19 -11.44 -4.03
CA MET A 169 -9.97 -11.04 -5.22
C MET A 169 -11.47 -11.13 -4.99
N LYS A 170 -11.95 -12.14 -4.24
CA LYS A 170 -13.35 -12.24 -3.83
C LYS A 170 -13.76 -11.06 -2.94
N THR A 171 -12.91 -10.67 -1.98
CA THR A 171 -13.16 -9.52 -1.10
C THR A 171 -13.15 -8.21 -1.89
N ILE A 172 -12.17 -7.99 -2.76
CA ILE A 172 -12.14 -6.82 -3.66
C ILE A 172 -13.42 -6.76 -4.50
N GLY A 173 -13.85 -7.88 -5.10
CA GLY A 173 -15.08 -7.94 -5.87
C GLY A 173 -16.35 -7.63 -5.05
N LYS A 174 -16.40 -7.97 -3.76
CA LYS A 174 -17.49 -7.56 -2.86
C LYS A 174 -17.45 -6.06 -2.60
N VAL A 175 -16.25 -5.52 -2.29
CA VAL A 175 -16.07 -4.07 -2.08
C VAL A 175 -16.44 -3.29 -3.33
N GLN A 176 -16.04 -3.73 -4.51
CA GLN A 176 -16.43 -3.11 -5.78
C GLN A 176 -17.95 -3.04 -5.98
N ARG A 177 -18.65 -4.13 -5.68
CA ARG A 177 -20.11 -4.16 -5.89
C ARG A 177 -20.90 -3.37 -4.85
N GLN A 178 -20.44 -3.29 -3.60
CA GLN A 178 -21.25 -2.82 -2.48
C GLN A 178 -20.79 -1.50 -1.87
N ILE A 179 -19.48 -1.16 -2.00
CA ILE A 179 -18.86 -0.08 -1.24
C ILE A 179 -18.15 0.92 -2.17
N ASN A 180 -17.27 0.45 -3.04
CA ASN A 180 -16.44 1.29 -3.91
C ASN A 180 -16.42 0.78 -5.36
N PRO A 181 -17.43 1.11 -6.18
CA PRO A 181 -17.50 0.66 -7.57
C PRO A 181 -16.34 1.16 -8.44
N GLY A 182 -15.65 2.23 -8.02
CA GLY A 182 -14.50 2.78 -8.72
C GLY A 182 -13.18 2.06 -8.44
N LEU A 183 -13.13 1.17 -7.45
CA LEU A 183 -11.91 0.44 -7.08
C LEU A 183 -11.43 -0.44 -8.24
N LYS A 184 -10.14 -0.39 -8.55
CA LYS A 184 -9.52 -1.21 -9.61
C LYS A 184 -8.38 -2.04 -9.01
N VAL A 185 -8.08 -3.20 -9.62
CA VAL A 185 -6.83 -3.91 -9.35
C VAL A 185 -5.78 -3.39 -10.33
N ASP A 186 -4.81 -2.61 -9.84
CA ASP A 186 -3.71 -2.06 -10.66
C ASP A 186 -2.78 -3.16 -11.17
N GLY A 187 -2.57 -4.20 -10.35
CA GLY A 187 -1.83 -5.37 -10.75
C GLY A 187 -1.25 -6.17 -9.59
N VAL A 188 -0.68 -7.31 -9.95
CA VAL A 188 0.08 -8.20 -9.06
C VAL A 188 1.56 -7.91 -9.24
N LEU A 189 2.27 -7.66 -8.14
CA LEU A 189 3.72 -7.49 -8.09
C LEU A 189 4.37 -8.75 -7.52
N LEU A 190 5.23 -9.40 -8.31
CA LEU A 190 6.06 -10.49 -7.81
C LEU A 190 7.17 -9.95 -6.93
N THR A 191 7.25 -10.45 -5.69
CA THR A 191 8.21 -10.03 -4.67
C THR A 191 9.02 -11.22 -4.17
N LEU A 192 10.15 -10.94 -3.54
CA LEU A 192 11.02 -11.93 -2.91
C LEU A 192 11.33 -13.11 -3.85
N ALA A 193 11.62 -12.80 -5.11
CA ALA A 193 11.78 -13.78 -6.15
C ALA A 193 13.27 -14.02 -6.46
N ASP A 194 13.74 -15.26 -6.28
CA ASP A 194 15.01 -15.68 -6.86
C ASP A 194 14.76 -16.29 -8.25
N MET A 195 14.82 -15.44 -9.27
CA MET A 195 14.55 -15.82 -10.65
C MET A 195 15.59 -16.80 -11.26
N ARG A 196 16.64 -17.14 -10.54
CA ARG A 196 17.57 -18.22 -10.92
C ARG A 196 16.96 -19.59 -10.69
N THR A 197 15.98 -19.70 -9.79
CA THR A 197 15.30 -20.95 -9.46
C THR A 197 14.20 -21.29 -10.48
N ASN A 198 14.04 -22.58 -10.77
CA ASN A 198 12.95 -23.07 -11.62
C ASN A 198 11.57 -22.77 -11.00
N LEU A 199 11.47 -22.86 -9.67
CA LEU A 199 10.23 -22.60 -8.94
C LEU A 199 9.74 -21.16 -9.12
N ALA A 200 10.63 -20.17 -8.96
CA ALA A 200 10.24 -18.77 -9.12
C ALA A 200 9.82 -18.46 -10.56
N ARG A 201 10.55 -18.99 -11.54
CA ARG A 201 10.19 -18.86 -12.97
C ARG A 201 8.83 -19.49 -13.28
N ALA A 202 8.62 -20.73 -12.86
CA ALA A 202 7.36 -21.43 -13.07
C ALA A 202 6.19 -20.71 -12.38
N THR A 203 6.39 -20.14 -11.17
CA THR A 203 5.38 -19.34 -10.47
C THR A 203 5.05 -18.06 -11.24
N ALA A 204 6.05 -17.34 -11.73
CA ALA A 204 5.86 -16.13 -12.52
C ALA A 204 5.09 -16.42 -13.82
N ASP A 205 5.45 -17.49 -14.52
CA ASP A 205 4.79 -17.90 -15.77
C ASP A 205 3.35 -18.36 -15.51
N ASN A 206 3.11 -19.11 -14.46
CA ASN A 206 1.78 -19.55 -14.05
C ASN A 206 0.87 -18.35 -13.71
N LEU A 207 1.38 -17.37 -12.97
CA LEU A 207 0.65 -16.14 -12.68
C LEU A 207 0.30 -15.38 -13.97
N ARG A 208 1.24 -15.23 -14.89
CA ARG A 208 1.00 -14.52 -16.15
C ARG A 208 0.01 -15.27 -17.05
N GLN A 209 0.10 -16.60 -17.14
CA GLN A 209 -0.77 -17.41 -17.99
C GLN A 209 -2.20 -17.50 -17.44
N ASN A 210 -2.35 -17.75 -16.13
CA ASN A 210 -3.66 -17.99 -15.52
C ASN A 210 -4.39 -16.71 -15.12
N TYR A 211 -3.67 -15.65 -14.76
CA TYR A 211 -4.27 -14.40 -14.29
C TYR A 211 -4.01 -13.21 -15.21
N GLY A 212 -2.99 -13.24 -16.06
CA GLY A 212 -2.59 -12.11 -16.90
C GLY A 212 -3.64 -11.67 -17.92
N ARG A 213 -4.65 -12.52 -18.20
CA ARG A 213 -5.80 -12.17 -19.05
C ARG A 213 -6.86 -11.35 -18.31
N VAL A 214 -6.90 -11.44 -16.99
CA VAL A 214 -7.93 -10.83 -16.12
C VAL A 214 -7.34 -9.73 -15.25
N ILE A 215 -6.11 -9.91 -14.79
CA ILE A 215 -5.42 -8.99 -13.88
C ILE A 215 -4.02 -8.73 -14.44
N LYS A 216 -3.62 -7.46 -14.52
CA LYS A 216 -2.25 -7.08 -14.87
C LYS A 216 -1.26 -7.75 -13.91
N VAL A 217 -0.23 -8.41 -14.42
CA VAL A 217 0.97 -8.79 -13.66
C VAL A 217 2.08 -7.83 -14.08
N TYR A 218 2.67 -7.12 -13.13
CA TYR A 218 3.76 -6.18 -13.41
C TYR A 218 4.94 -6.90 -14.06
N GLN A 219 5.62 -6.22 -14.99
CA GLN A 219 6.81 -6.77 -15.66
C GLN A 219 7.97 -6.86 -14.67
N THR A 220 8.07 -5.85 -13.82
CA THR A 220 9.07 -5.78 -12.77
C THR A 220 8.85 -6.89 -11.73
N VAL A 221 9.95 -7.52 -11.33
CA VAL A 221 10.02 -8.53 -10.26
C VAL A 221 10.97 -8.01 -9.20
N ILE A 222 10.55 -8.00 -7.95
CA ILE A 222 11.40 -7.59 -6.82
C ILE A 222 12.21 -8.82 -6.34
N PRO A 223 13.53 -8.78 -6.42
CA PRO A 223 14.37 -9.91 -6.02
C PRO A 223 14.43 -10.08 -4.50
N VAL A 224 14.78 -11.29 -4.05
CA VAL A 224 15.24 -11.47 -2.67
C VAL A 224 16.53 -10.68 -2.49
N ALA A 225 16.57 -9.84 -1.47
CA ALA A 225 17.76 -9.07 -1.11
C ALA A 225 17.85 -8.96 0.42
N VAL A 226 18.96 -9.43 1.00
CA VAL A 226 19.21 -9.34 2.45
C VAL A 226 19.17 -7.87 2.91
N LYS A 227 19.83 -6.99 2.16
CA LYS A 227 19.85 -5.56 2.44
C LYS A 227 18.44 -4.91 2.47
N ALA A 228 17.48 -5.43 1.69
CA ALA A 228 16.11 -4.95 1.75
C ALA A 228 15.38 -5.36 3.04
N ALA A 229 15.83 -6.40 3.74
CA ALA A 229 15.32 -6.75 5.06
C ALA A 229 15.98 -5.90 6.16
N GLU A 230 17.24 -5.49 5.96
CA GLU A 230 18.00 -4.65 6.90
C GLU A 230 17.51 -3.19 6.92
N THR A 231 16.89 -2.70 5.83
CA THR A 231 16.42 -1.31 5.73
C THR A 231 15.40 -0.94 6.80
N SER A 232 14.53 -1.87 7.21
CA SER A 232 13.53 -1.63 8.25
C SER A 232 14.17 -1.32 9.60
N ALA A 233 15.26 -2.01 9.95
CA ALA A 233 16.02 -1.75 11.18
C ALA A 233 16.81 -0.44 11.10
N ALA A 234 17.17 0.00 9.89
CA ALA A 234 17.94 1.22 9.66
C ALA A 234 17.04 2.47 9.52
N GLY A 235 15.72 2.31 9.46
CA GLY A 235 14.78 3.42 9.23
C GLY A 235 14.97 4.11 7.88
N GLN A 236 15.38 3.39 6.83
CA GLN A 236 15.77 3.94 5.54
C GLN A 236 15.18 3.13 4.38
N SER A 237 15.06 3.77 3.21
CA SER A 237 14.71 3.05 1.99
C SER A 237 15.88 2.24 1.44
N ILE A 238 15.57 1.32 0.51
CA ILE A 238 16.61 0.62 -0.24
C ILE A 238 17.43 1.57 -1.14
N TYR A 239 16.88 2.72 -1.51
CA TYR A 239 17.59 3.70 -2.33
C TYR A 239 18.70 4.41 -1.56
N SER A 240 18.49 4.65 -0.26
CA SER A 240 19.50 5.21 0.64
C SER A 240 20.48 4.14 1.08
N TYR A 241 19.99 2.97 1.48
CA TYR A 241 20.79 1.89 2.08
C TYR A 241 21.69 1.15 1.07
N ASP A 242 21.17 0.86 -0.15
CA ASP A 242 21.90 0.11 -1.19
C ASP A 242 21.52 0.61 -2.61
N LYS A 243 21.84 1.87 -2.88
CA LYS A 243 21.46 2.59 -4.11
C LYS A 243 21.75 1.83 -5.41
N ASN A 244 22.85 1.09 -5.47
CA ASN A 244 23.28 0.36 -6.66
C ASN A 244 22.82 -1.10 -6.68
N GLY A 245 22.16 -1.55 -5.63
CA GLY A 245 21.70 -2.91 -5.45
C GLY A 245 20.59 -3.31 -6.44
N ALA A 246 20.42 -4.63 -6.59
CA ALA A 246 19.40 -5.18 -7.47
C ALA A 246 17.97 -4.80 -7.03
N ALA A 247 17.72 -4.75 -5.70
CA ALA A 247 16.42 -4.36 -5.15
C ALA A 247 16.11 -2.88 -5.41
N ALA A 248 17.08 -1.97 -5.22
CA ALA A 248 16.89 -0.55 -5.51
C ALA A 248 16.56 -0.31 -7.00
N LYS A 249 17.28 -0.96 -7.90
CA LYS A 249 17.01 -0.92 -9.34
C LYS A 249 15.63 -1.46 -9.70
N ALA A 250 15.22 -2.56 -9.06
CA ALA A 250 13.92 -3.17 -9.28
C ALA A 250 12.78 -2.27 -8.78
N TYR A 251 12.89 -1.70 -7.57
CA TYR A 251 11.89 -0.75 -7.08
C TYR A 251 11.82 0.51 -7.92
N GLY A 252 12.95 1.06 -8.41
CA GLY A 252 12.96 2.18 -9.34
C GLY A 252 12.26 1.85 -10.68
N ALA A 253 12.47 0.64 -11.22
CA ALA A 253 11.76 0.18 -12.41
C ALA A 253 10.25 0.03 -12.15
N PHE A 254 9.88 -0.53 -11.01
CA PHE A 254 8.49 -0.68 -10.58
C PHE A 254 7.80 0.67 -10.42
N THR A 255 8.44 1.64 -9.77
CA THR A 255 7.92 3.01 -9.62
C THR A 255 7.57 3.62 -10.97
N ARG A 256 8.48 3.55 -11.94
CA ARG A 256 8.21 4.05 -13.30
C ARG A 256 7.08 3.29 -13.99
N GLU A 257 6.94 1.98 -13.75
CA GLU A 257 5.85 1.18 -14.28
C GLU A 257 4.48 1.60 -13.69
N VAL A 258 4.43 1.94 -12.39
CA VAL A 258 3.23 2.46 -11.71
C VAL A 258 2.83 3.83 -12.27
N ILE A 259 3.78 4.75 -12.43
CA ILE A 259 3.53 6.08 -13.01
C ILE A 259 2.94 5.96 -14.41
N ARG A 260 3.58 5.21 -15.30
CA ARG A 260 3.11 4.98 -16.70
C ARG A 260 1.71 4.37 -16.75
N SER A 261 1.39 3.46 -15.83
CA SER A 261 0.05 2.86 -15.75
C SER A 261 -0.99 3.89 -15.36
N GLY A 262 -0.67 4.78 -14.43
CA GLY A 262 -1.54 5.88 -14.02
C GLY A 262 -1.84 6.87 -15.15
N GLU A 263 -0.85 7.22 -15.95
CA GLU A 263 -0.99 8.13 -17.10
C GLU A 263 -1.85 7.53 -18.22
N ARG A 264 -1.65 6.26 -18.55
CA ARG A 264 -2.47 5.55 -19.56
C ARG A 264 -3.95 5.51 -19.16
N ASN A 265 -4.25 5.28 -17.88
CA ASN A 265 -5.62 5.26 -17.37
C ASN A 265 -6.28 6.65 -17.43
N LYS A 266 -5.52 7.73 -17.21
CA LYS A 266 -5.99 9.12 -17.36
C LYS A 266 -6.31 9.45 -18.81
N ASN A 267 -5.44 9.09 -19.75
CA ASN A 267 -5.64 9.34 -21.18
C ASN A 267 -6.83 8.54 -21.75
N ALA A 268 -7.00 7.27 -21.35
CA ALA A 268 -8.16 6.48 -21.74
C ALA A 268 -9.48 7.07 -21.23
N ALA A 269 -9.51 7.60 -19.99
CA ALA A 269 -10.68 8.23 -19.42
C ALA A 269 -11.01 9.62 -20.04
N SER A 270 -10.01 10.30 -20.60
CA SER A 270 -10.22 11.58 -21.32
C SER A 270 -10.75 11.40 -22.76
N LEU A 271 -10.46 10.24 -23.38
CA LEU A 271 -10.92 9.88 -24.74
C LEU A 271 -12.35 9.30 -24.74
N SER A 272 -12.88 8.90 -23.57
CA SER A 272 -14.23 8.34 -23.42
C SER A 272 -15.29 9.33 -22.95
N ARG A 273 -14.94 10.61 -22.85
CA ARG A 273 -15.83 11.77 -22.60
C ARG A 273 -16.00 12.60 -23.84
#